data_147070f10f022838111ec89801fcc9a7
#
_entry.id   147070f10f022838111ec89801fcc9a7
#
_cell.length_a   1.000
_cell.length_b   1.000
_cell.length_c   1.000
_cell.angle_alpha   90.00
_cell.angle_beta   90.00
_cell.angle_gamma   90.00
#
_symmetry.space_group_name_H-M   'P 1'
#
loop_
_entity.id
_entity.type
_entity.pdbx_description
1 polymer ?
#
loop_
_entity_poly.entity_id
_entity_poly.type
_entity_poly.pdbx_seq_one_letter_code
_entity_poly.pdbx_strand_id
1 'polypeptide(L)'
;GPAVPSFVGALGARGNPPVRAPDAPDLLLREIDDAQVDVLITTGSTAPGPDNHLRAVLRDLGARWLVDGVTVTPGAQMLLARLPDGRFLVGLPGDPPAAHAGLVTLVSPLIRALRGVTDVTRPSSAVLLDDIEPADFADDTALVPVRLEVSAAGTLAHPLPASGRSGLVGWAQADAIAVAPPGVGFRGDVVDVLDPLGRWSADTPC
;
A
#
# COMPACT_ATOMS: atom_id res chain seq x y z
N GLY A 1 4.27 3.39 13.30
CA GLY A 1 3.23 3.74 14.25
C GLY A 1 2.19 2.62 14.40
N PRO A 2 1.18 2.73 15.26
CA PRO A 2 0.21 1.66 15.52
C PRO A 2 -0.69 1.28 14.33
N ALA A 3 -0.71 2.07 13.27
CA ALA A 3 -1.57 1.84 12.11
C ALA A 3 -1.23 0.53 11.36
N VAL A 4 0.05 0.19 11.21
CA VAL A 4 0.47 -1.02 10.49
C VAL A 4 0.00 -2.29 11.19
N PRO A 5 0.24 -2.52 12.50
CA PRO A 5 -0.28 -3.69 13.19
C PRO A 5 -1.81 -3.78 13.16
N SER A 6 -2.51 -2.65 13.29
CA SER A 6 -3.97 -2.62 13.22
C SER A 6 -4.49 -3.03 11.83
N PHE A 7 -3.86 -2.55 10.77
CA PHE A 7 -4.17 -2.94 9.39
C PHE A 7 -3.95 -4.44 9.16
N VAL A 8 -2.79 -4.96 9.59
CA VAL A 8 -2.46 -6.38 9.52
C VAL A 8 -3.46 -7.24 10.29
N GLY A 9 -3.86 -6.78 11.49
CA GLY A 9 -4.91 -7.41 12.30
C GLY A 9 -6.26 -7.46 11.59
N ALA A 10 -6.66 -6.38 10.91
CA ALA A 10 -7.89 -6.34 10.12
C ALA A 10 -7.88 -7.32 8.94
N LEU A 11 -6.72 -7.66 8.42
CA LEU A 11 -6.53 -8.72 7.41
C LEU A 11 -6.53 -10.14 8.02
N GLY A 12 -6.72 -10.27 9.35
CA GLY A 12 -6.77 -11.54 10.06
C GLY A 12 -5.39 -12.18 10.29
N ALA A 13 -4.32 -11.42 10.21
CA ALA A 13 -2.97 -11.85 10.60
C ALA A 13 -2.58 -11.25 11.96
N ARG A 14 -1.58 -11.83 12.61
CA ARG A 14 -1.06 -11.32 13.87
C ARG A 14 -0.02 -10.25 13.61
N GLY A 15 -0.28 -9.01 14.02
CA GLY A 15 0.68 -7.91 13.98
C GLY A 15 1.43 -7.77 15.32
N ASN A 16 2.76 -7.81 15.28
CA ASN A 16 3.60 -7.54 16.44
C ASN A 16 3.71 -6.02 16.72
N PRO A 17 3.97 -5.60 17.96
CA PRO A 17 4.29 -4.21 18.23
C PRO A 17 5.46 -3.72 17.37
N PRO A 18 5.40 -2.47 16.86
CA PRO A 18 6.48 -1.95 16.03
C PRO A 18 7.75 -1.72 16.85
N VAL A 19 8.88 -2.09 16.30
CA VAL A 19 10.21 -1.80 16.84
C VAL A 19 10.79 -0.61 16.06
N ARG A 20 11.46 0.28 16.74
CA ARG A 20 12.20 1.37 16.11
C ARG A 20 13.63 0.87 15.84
N ALA A 21 13.92 0.59 14.58
CA ALA A 21 15.29 0.29 14.17
C ALA A 21 16.07 1.63 14.00
N PRO A 22 17.29 1.72 14.55
CA PRO A 22 18.21 2.79 14.21
C PRO A 22 18.56 2.76 12.71
N ASP A 23 18.84 3.92 12.13
CA ASP A 23 19.23 4.03 10.73
C ASP A 23 20.72 3.68 10.55
N ALA A 24 21.06 2.43 10.84
CA ALA A 24 22.41 1.86 10.73
C ALA A 24 22.33 0.44 10.14
N PRO A 25 23.14 0.12 9.10
CA PRO A 25 23.04 -1.14 8.39
C PRO A 25 23.14 -2.37 9.30
N ASP A 26 24.11 -2.39 10.21
CA ASP A 26 24.35 -3.53 11.12
C ASP A 26 23.19 -3.77 12.10
N LEU A 27 22.53 -2.69 12.53
CA LEU A 27 21.40 -2.77 13.44
C LEU A 27 20.14 -3.19 12.69
N LEU A 28 19.94 -2.68 11.49
CA LEU A 28 18.84 -3.09 10.62
C LEU A 28 18.97 -4.57 10.24
N LEU A 29 20.17 -5.03 9.92
CA LEU A 29 20.46 -6.43 9.65
C LEU A 29 20.07 -7.32 10.84
N ARG A 30 20.47 -6.97 12.06
CA ARG A 30 20.13 -7.72 13.28
C ARG A 30 18.62 -7.77 13.52
N GLU A 31 17.92 -6.63 13.37
CA GLU A 31 16.47 -6.59 13.53
C GLU A 31 15.75 -7.50 12.51
N ILE A 32 16.29 -7.61 11.29
CA ILE A 32 15.76 -8.51 10.27
C ILE A 32 16.04 -9.97 10.62
N ASP A 33 17.25 -10.29 11.06
CA ASP A 33 17.66 -11.67 11.37
C ASP A 33 16.93 -12.20 12.62
N ASP A 34 16.83 -11.38 13.66
CA ASP A 34 16.22 -11.77 14.93
C ASP A 34 14.69 -11.88 14.89
N ALA A 35 14.06 -11.29 13.88
CA ALA A 35 12.61 -11.27 13.77
C ALA A 35 12.03 -12.66 13.48
N GLN A 36 11.19 -13.16 14.39
CA GLN A 36 10.50 -14.45 14.26
C GLN A 36 9.09 -14.23 13.70
N VAL A 37 8.99 -13.92 12.39
CA VAL A 37 7.75 -13.59 11.69
C VAL A 37 7.80 -14.11 10.24
N ASP A 38 6.65 -14.30 9.62
CA ASP A 38 6.56 -14.68 8.19
C ASP A 38 6.77 -13.48 7.27
N VAL A 39 6.36 -12.29 7.73
CA VAL A 39 6.43 -11.03 6.98
C VAL A 39 6.97 -9.92 7.85
N LEU A 40 8.07 -9.31 7.43
CA LEU A 40 8.59 -8.07 7.99
C LEU A 40 8.02 -6.89 7.21
N ILE A 41 7.56 -5.86 7.92
CA ILE A 41 7.09 -4.62 7.30
C ILE A 41 7.92 -3.48 7.88
N THR A 42 8.68 -2.79 7.04
CA THR A 42 9.46 -1.61 7.43
C THR A 42 8.80 -0.34 6.90
N THR A 43 8.99 0.78 7.58
CA THR A 43 8.57 2.11 7.11
C THR A 43 9.76 3.06 7.13
N GLY A 44 10.03 3.69 5.99
CA GLY A 44 11.20 4.53 5.76
C GLY A 44 12.37 3.78 5.12
N SER A 45 13.42 4.49 4.80
CA SER A 45 14.67 3.99 4.18
C SER A 45 14.48 3.22 2.86
N THR A 46 13.38 3.47 2.15
CA THR A 46 13.09 2.83 0.86
C THR A 46 13.52 3.66 -0.36
N ALA A 47 13.83 4.94 -0.18
CA ALA A 47 14.30 5.77 -1.28
C ALA A 47 15.65 5.29 -1.83
N PRO A 48 15.92 5.44 -3.13
CA PRO A 48 17.26 5.24 -3.66
C PRO A 48 18.22 6.28 -3.07
N GLY A 49 19.44 5.87 -2.71
CA GLY A 49 20.47 6.79 -2.24
C GLY A 49 21.35 6.18 -1.14
N PRO A 50 22.51 6.80 -0.87
CA PRO A 50 23.49 6.28 0.08
C PRO A 50 23.02 6.30 1.53
N ASP A 51 22.06 7.17 1.86
CA ASP A 51 21.54 7.31 3.23
C ASP A 51 20.39 6.32 3.54
N ASN A 52 20.02 5.48 2.57
CA ASN A 52 18.93 4.52 2.72
C ASN A 52 19.48 3.09 2.70
N HIS A 53 19.65 2.53 3.88
CA HIS A 53 20.39 1.28 4.05
C HIS A 53 19.58 0.02 3.73
N LEU A 54 18.25 0.06 3.71
CA LEU A 54 17.42 -1.12 3.53
C LEU A 54 17.75 -1.91 2.27
N ARG A 55 17.95 -1.21 1.13
CA ARG A 55 18.30 -1.87 -0.14
C ARG A 55 19.67 -2.54 -0.11
N ALA A 56 20.65 -1.91 0.55
CA ALA A 56 21.98 -2.48 0.72
C ALA A 56 21.92 -3.73 1.58
N VAL A 57 21.28 -3.65 2.74
CA VAL A 57 21.10 -4.77 3.66
C VAL A 57 20.39 -5.95 2.98
N LEU A 58 19.32 -5.71 2.23
CA LEU A 58 18.63 -6.78 1.50
C LEU A 58 19.49 -7.45 0.44
N ARG A 59 20.34 -6.67 -0.23
CA ARG A 59 21.30 -7.20 -1.20
C ARG A 59 22.36 -8.07 -0.52
N ASP A 60 22.90 -7.62 0.61
CA ASP A 60 23.92 -8.34 1.38
C ASP A 60 23.34 -9.63 1.99
N LEU A 61 22.07 -9.63 2.36
CA LEU A 61 21.32 -10.83 2.77
C LEU A 61 21.05 -11.82 1.63
N GLY A 62 21.30 -11.44 0.36
CA GLY A 62 20.96 -12.26 -0.78
C GLY A 62 19.45 -12.35 -1.04
N ALA A 63 18.68 -11.36 -0.64
CA ALA A 63 17.25 -11.33 -0.84
C ALA A 63 16.88 -11.28 -2.33
N ARG A 64 15.85 -12.03 -2.72
CA ARG A 64 15.28 -11.98 -4.06
C ARG A 64 14.25 -10.87 -4.15
N TRP A 65 14.52 -9.91 -5.02
CA TRP A 65 13.58 -8.83 -5.33
C TRP A 65 12.35 -9.36 -6.07
N LEU A 66 11.17 -9.03 -5.59
CA LEU A 66 9.89 -9.28 -6.22
C LEU A 66 9.30 -7.98 -6.78
N VAL A 67 9.46 -6.87 -6.04
CA VAL A 67 9.13 -5.51 -6.46
C VAL A 67 10.25 -4.60 -5.98
N ASP A 68 10.78 -3.76 -6.86
CA ASP A 68 11.80 -2.76 -6.55
C ASP A 68 11.38 -1.40 -7.14
N GLY A 69 10.43 -0.76 -6.48
CA GLY A 69 9.75 0.43 -6.97
C GLY A 69 8.60 0.10 -7.94
N VAL A 70 7.67 1.02 -8.04
CA VAL A 70 6.49 0.95 -8.90
C VAL A 70 6.18 2.33 -9.47
N THR A 71 5.54 2.38 -10.64
CA THR A 71 5.16 3.65 -11.30
C THR A 71 3.79 4.10 -10.80
N VAL A 72 3.72 4.47 -9.52
CA VAL A 72 2.50 4.99 -8.90
C VAL A 72 2.81 6.17 -7.97
N THR A 73 1.84 7.00 -7.74
CA THR A 73 1.93 8.09 -6.75
C THR A 73 0.64 8.21 -5.95
N PRO A 74 0.76 8.30 -4.58
CA PRO A 74 1.99 8.17 -3.80
C PRO A 74 2.47 6.72 -3.71
N GLY A 75 3.77 6.50 -3.38
CA GLY A 75 4.26 5.17 -3.06
C GLY A 75 5.31 4.59 -4.01
N ALA A 76 5.81 5.34 -5.00
CA ALA A 76 6.75 4.87 -6.02
C ALA A 76 7.95 4.05 -5.48
N GLN A 77 8.39 4.34 -4.27
CA GLN A 77 9.59 3.74 -3.65
C GLN A 77 9.30 2.49 -2.81
N MET A 78 8.07 1.96 -2.82
CA MET A 78 7.75 0.73 -2.11
C MET A 78 8.52 -0.46 -2.70
N LEU A 79 8.80 -1.44 -1.87
CA LEU A 79 9.52 -2.63 -2.30
C LEU A 79 8.97 -3.91 -1.64
N LEU A 80 9.17 -5.03 -2.30
CA LEU A 80 8.89 -6.36 -1.78
C LEU A 80 10.07 -7.29 -2.13
N ALA A 81 10.60 -7.96 -1.13
CA ALA A 81 11.66 -8.94 -1.30
C ALA A 81 11.34 -10.24 -0.56
N ARG A 82 11.89 -11.35 -1.04
CA ARG A 82 11.88 -12.63 -0.34
C ARG A 82 13.27 -12.93 0.17
N LEU A 83 13.39 -13.17 1.46
CA LEU A 83 14.64 -13.55 2.12
C LEU A 83 15.02 -15.00 1.79
N PRO A 84 16.30 -15.39 1.92
CA PRO A 84 16.75 -16.76 1.64
C PRO A 84 16.09 -17.83 2.51
N ASP A 85 15.67 -17.48 3.72
CA ASP A 85 14.96 -18.36 4.66
C ASP A 85 13.45 -18.51 4.34
N GLY A 86 12.97 -17.80 3.31
CA GLY A 86 11.59 -17.86 2.81
C GLY A 86 10.67 -16.78 3.35
N ARG A 87 11.08 -16.00 4.37
CA ARG A 87 10.32 -14.85 4.87
C ARG A 87 10.20 -13.76 3.81
N PHE A 88 9.20 -12.91 3.95
CA PHE A 88 9.02 -11.74 3.09
C PHE A 88 9.38 -10.47 3.84
N LEU A 89 9.91 -9.49 3.11
CA LEU A 89 10.10 -8.14 3.59
C LEU A 89 9.41 -7.15 2.66
N VAL A 90 8.51 -6.34 3.23
CA VAL A 90 7.85 -5.22 2.55
C VAL A 90 8.43 -3.92 3.09
N GLY A 91 9.06 -3.14 2.22
CA GLY A 91 9.53 -1.80 2.55
C GLY A 91 8.50 -0.76 2.09
N LEU A 92 7.96 -0.03 3.05
CA LEU A 92 7.02 1.06 2.81
C LEU A 92 7.76 2.40 2.91
N PRO A 93 7.43 3.39 2.08
CA PRO A 93 7.97 4.74 2.22
C PRO A 93 7.71 5.33 3.62
N GLY A 94 8.52 6.31 4.02
CA GLY A 94 8.35 7.00 5.29
C GLY A 94 7.19 7.99 5.32
N ASP A 95 6.75 8.45 4.16
CA ASP A 95 5.58 9.31 4.02
C ASP A 95 4.29 8.53 4.29
N PRO A 96 3.40 8.99 5.17
CA PRO A 96 2.23 8.22 5.58
C PRO A 96 1.22 7.89 4.46
N PRO A 97 0.84 8.78 3.55
CA PRO A 97 0.07 8.46 2.36
C PRO A 97 0.71 7.36 1.51
N ALA A 98 2.01 7.48 1.23
CA ALA A 98 2.75 6.50 0.45
C ALA A 98 2.86 5.14 1.17
N ALA A 99 3.04 5.15 2.48
CA ALA A 99 3.01 3.92 3.28
C ALA A 99 1.64 3.25 3.23
N HIS A 100 0.55 4.03 3.30
CA HIS A 100 -0.81 3.51 3.18
C HIS A 100 -1.06 2.89 1.80
N ALA A 101 -0.63 3.56 0.74
CA ALA A 101 -0.67 2.99 -0.61
C ALA A 101 0.01 1.62 -0.66
N GLY A 102 1.20 1.48 -0.09
CA GLY A 102 1.93 0.21 -0.03
C GLY A 102 1.25 -0.85 0.85
N LEU A 103 0.57 -0.45 1.94
CA LEU A 103 -0.25 -1.38 2.73
C LEU A 103 -1.35 -2.01 1.88
N VAL A 104 -2.01 -1.22 1.04
CA VAL A 104 -3.11 -1.70 0.20
C VAL A 104 -2.60 -2.51 -0.99
N THR A 105 -1.55 -2.04 -1.66
CA THR A 105 -1.10 -2.61 -2.94
C THR A 105 -0.12 -3.78 -2.78
N LEU A 106 0.66 -3.84 -1.71
CA LEU A 106 1.65 -4.92 -1.47
C LEU A 106 1.30 -5.77 -0.24
N VAL A 107 1.05 -5.15 0.92
CA VAL A 107 0.86 -5.90 2.17
C VAL A 107 -0.45 -6.68 2.17
N SER A 108 -1.56 -6.05 1.77
CA SER A 108 -2.87 -6.70 1.75
C SER A 108 -2.88 -7.96 0.86
N PRO A 109 -2.50 -7.90 -0.42
CA PRO A 109 -2.50 -9.09 -1.26
C PRO A 109 -1.50 -10.15 -0.81
N LEU A 110 -0.33 -9.76 -0.28
CA LEU A 110 0.65 -10.70 0.27
C LEU A 110 0.08 -11.48 1.46
N ILE A 111 -0.48 -10.79 2.45
CA ILE A 111 -1.05 -11.44 3.64
C ILE A 111 -2.23 -12.34 3.24
N ARG A 112 -3.10 -11.88 2.37
CA ARG A 112 -4.24 -12.69 1.87
C ARG A 112 -3.75 -13.95 1.17
N ALA A 113 -2.75 -13.85 0.30
CA ALA A 113 -2.15 -15.01 -0.38
C ALA A 113 -1.51 -15.99 0.60
N LEU A 114 -0.74 -15.52 1.59
CA LEU A 114 -0.14 -16.36 2.61
C LEU A 114 -1.17 -17.08 3.50
N ARG A 115 -2.33 -16.47 3.69
CA ARG A 115 -3.48 -17.09 4.39
C ARG A 115 -4.29 -18.05 3.52
N GLY A 116 -3.91 -18.26 2.27
CA GLY A 116 -4.64 -19.15 1.35
C GLY A 116 -5.95 -18.58 0.85
N VAL A 117 -6.14 -17.26 0.93
CA VAL A 117 -7.28 -16.59 0.30
C VAL A 117 -7.03 -16.56 -1.20
N THR A 118 -7.73 -17.41 -1.92
CA THR A 118 -7.57 -17.60 -3.38
C THR A 118 -8.36 -16.59 -4.19
N ASP A 119 -9.36 -15.98 -3.59
CA ASP A 119 -10.09 -14.88 -4.20
C ASP A 119 -9.19 -13.63 -4.18
N VAL A 120 -8.39 -13.50 -5.23
CA VAL A 120 -7.66 -12.27 -5.51
C VAL A 120 -8.73 -11.25 -5.81
N THR A 121 -8.94 -10.34 -4.88
CA THR A 121 -9.93 -9.26 -5.02
C THR A 121 -9.66 -8.57 -6.36
N ARG A 122 -10.47 -8.88 -7.35
CA ARG A 122 -10.44 -8.12 -8.61
C ARG A 122 -10.81 -6.70 -8.22
N PRO A 123 -10.11 -5.71 -8.73
CA PRO A 123 -10.55 -4.34 -8.56
C PRO A 123 -12.02 -4.25 -8.95
N SER A 124 -12.84 -3.63 -8.12
CA SER A 124 -14.17 -3.25 -8.53
C SER A 124 -14.07 -1.93 -9.28
N SER A 125 -15.01 -1.63 -10.17
CA SER A 125 -15.01 -0.38 -10.91
C SER A 125 -15.96 0.62 -10.25
N ALA A 126 -15.59 1.89 -10.26
CA ALA A 126 -16.44 2.98 -9.83
C ALA A 126 -16.37 4.17 -10.80
N VAL A 127 -17.43 4.98 -10.85
CA VAL A 127 -17.46 6.22 -11.63
C VAL A 127 -17.06 7.39 -10.75
N LEU A 128 -16.09 8.19 -11.18
CA LEU A 128 -15.67 9.39 -10.47
C LEU A 128 -16.77 10.46 -10.49
N LEU A 129 -17.11 11.00 -9.33
CA LEU A 129 -18.09 12.09 -9.20
C LEU A 129 -17.47 13.48 -9.24
N ASP A 130 -16.19 13.59 -9.01
CA ASP A 130 -15.41 14.82 -9.09
C ASP A 130 -14.06 14.53 -9.73
N ASP A 131 -13.41 15.58 -10.26
CA ASP A 131 -12.06 15.46 -10.79
C ASP A 131 -11.07 15.09 -9.67
N ILE A 132 -10.14 14.24 -10.01
CA ILE A 132 -8.95 14.03 -9.18
C ILE A 132 -8.07 15.26 -9.35
N GLU A 133 -7.69 15.91 -8.22
CA GLU A 133 -6.74 17.02 -8.31
C GLU A 133 -5.48 16.57 -9.05
N PRO A 134 -5.05 17.32 -10.08
CA PRO A 134 -3.84 17.00 -10.81
C PRO A 134 -2.68 17.06 -9.79
N ALA A 135 -2.28 15.90 -9.37
CA ALA A 135 -1.00 15.77 -8.70
C ALA A 135 0.08 15.97 -9.78
N ASP A 136 1.29 16.33 -9.37
CA ASP A 136 2.47 16.57 -10.23
C ASP A 136 2.95 15.30 -11.00
N PHE A 137 2.03 14.44 -11.48
CA PHE A 137 2.26 13.06 -11.89
C PHE A 137 1.72 12.77 -13.30
N ALA A 138 2.06 13.61 -14.24
CA ALA A 138 1.57 13.44 -15.63
C ALA A 138 1.82 12.04 -16.21
N ASP A 139 2.83 11.31 -15.70
CA ASP A 139 3.27 10.03 -16.24
C ASP A 139 3.06 8.83 -15.30
N ASP A 140 2.64 9.04 -14.04
CA ASP A 140 2.43 7.98 -13.05
C ASP A 140 0.95 7.63 -12.89
N THR A 141 0.66 6.39 -12.49
CA THR A 141 -0.67 6.03 -12.03
C THR A 141 -0.96 6.65 -10.67
N ALA A 142 -2.01 7.46 -10.55
CA ALA A 142 -2.40 8.05 -9.28
C ALA A 142 -3.16 7.03 -8.43
N LEU A 143 -2.79 6.94 -7.15
CA LEU A 143 -3.53 6.21 -6.12
C LEU A 143 -4.23 7.22 -5.23
N VAL A 144 -5.55 7.28 -5.32
CA VAL A 144 -6.35 8.34 -4.69
C VAL A 144 -7.32 7.75 -3.67
N PRO A 145 -7.31 8.23 -2.42
CA PRO A 145 -8.30 7.81 -1.44
C PRO A 145 -9.69 8.26 -1.89
N VAL A 146 -10.67 7.37 -1.84
CA VAL A 146 -12.05 7.66 -2.25
C VAL A 146 -13.05 7.19 -1.20
N ARG A 147 -14.14 7.90 -1.10
CA ARG A 147 -15.37 7.41 -0.47
C ARG A 147 -16.25 6.81 -1.53
N LEU A 148 -16.83 5.64 -1.23
CA LEU A 148 -17.71 4.94 -2.15
C LEU A 148 -19.18 5.16 -1.79
N GLU A 149 -19.98 5.32 -2.81
CA GLU A 149 -21.44 5.34 -2.71
C GLU A 149 -22.02 4.30 -3.69
N VAL A 150 -22.84 3.38 -3.17
CA VAL A 150 -23.52 2.39 -4.00
C VAL A 150 -24.88 2.93 -4.40
N SER A 151 -25.14 2.98 -5.70
CA SER A 151 -26.41 3.42 -6.29
C SER A 151 -27.00 2.32 -7.16
N ALA A 152 -28.25 2.49 -7.58
CA ALA A 152 -28.89 1.61 -8.56
C ALA A 152 -28.18 1.61 -9.92
N ALA A 153 -27.41 2.64 -10.22
CA ALA A 153 -26.65 2.79 -11.47
C ALA A 153 -25.21 2.24 -11.38
N GLY A 154 -24.78 1.79 -10.21
CA GLY A 154 -23.43 1.29 -9.96
C GLY A 154 -22.74 1.98 -8.79
N THR A 155 -21.46 1.70 -8.63
CA THR A 155 -20.62 2.29 -7.58
C THR A 155 -20.07 3.64 -8.05
N LEU A 156 -20.20 4.65 -7.20
CA LEU A 156 -19.71 6.00 -7.41
C LEU A 156 -18.54 6.25 -6.46
N ALA A 157 -17.53 7.00 -6.91
CA ALA A 157 -16.35 7.32 -6.13
C ALA A 157 -16.19 8.84 -5.97
N HIS A 158 -16.12 9.29 -4.72
CA HIS A 158 -15.83 10.66 -4.35
C HIS A 158 -14.34 10.76 -3.96
N PRO A 159 -13.50 11.42 -4.77
CA PRO A 159 -12.12 11.65 -4.40
C PRO A 159 -12.01 12.43 -3.08
N LEU A 160 -11.09 12.00 -2.22
CA LEU A 160 -10.76 12.67 -0.97
C LEU A 160 -9.40 13.34 -1.09
N PRO A 161 -9.10 14.37 -0.28
CA PRO A 161 -7.78 14.99 -0.29
C PRO A 161 -6.68 13.95 -0.12
N ALA A 162 -5.74 13.91 -1.07
CA ALA A 162 -4.66 12.91 -1.10
C ALA A 162 -3.31 13.46 -0.62
N SER A 163 -3.14 14.79 -0.57
CA SER A 163 -1.87 15.47 -0.28
C SER A 163 -2.02 16.55 0.79
N GLY A 164 -0.88 17.08 1.24
CA GLY A 164 -0.84 18.14 2.24
C GLY A 164 -1.36 17.72 3.62
N ARG A 165 -1.74 18.69 4.44
CA ARG A 165 -2.25 18.44 5.81
C ARG A 165 -3.58 17.69 5.83
N SER A 166 -4.43 17.90 4.84
CA SER A 166 -5.71 17.21 4.68
C SER A 166 -5.57 15.81 4.12
N GLY A 167 -4.46 15.49 3.47
CA GLY A 167 -4.22 14.18 2.88
C GLY A 167 -4.31 13.04 3.89
N LEU A 168 -3.69 13.17 5.06
CA LEU A 168 -3.80 12.15 6.11
C LEU A 168 -5.24 11.88 6.55
N VAL A 169 -6.08 12.91 6.56
CA VAL A 169 -7.50 12.76 6.90
C VAL A 169 -8.24 12.05 5.78
N GLY A 170 -7.97 12.40 4.52
CA GLY A 170 -8.54 11.72 3.36
C GLY A 170 -8.22 10.23 3.36
N TRP A 171 -6.94 9.88 3.52
CA TRP A 171 -6.50 8.48 3.61
C TRP A 171 -7.11 7.72 4.78
N ALA A 172 -7.32 8.37 5.92
CA ALA A 172 -7.94 7.76 7.10
C ALA A 172 -9.46 7.56 6.96
N GLN A 173 -10.12 8.34 6.11
CA GLN A 173 -11.56 8.31 5.89
C GLN A 173 -11.97 7.55 4.62
N ALA A 174 -11.00 7.08 3.84
CA ALA A 174 -11.26 6.38 2.60
C ALA A 174 -11.91 5.02 2.82
N ASP A 175 -12.88 4.70 1.99
CA ASP A 175 -13.45 3.36 1.90
C ASP A 175 -12.59 2.46 1.01
N ALA A 176 -11.98 3.05 -0.04
CA ALA A 176 -11.14 2.37 -1.02
C ALA A 176 -10.09 3.32 -1.61
N ILE A 177 -9.23 2.77 -2.46
CA ILE A 177 -8.25 3.54 -3.23
C ILE A 177 -8.60 3.41 -4.72
N ALA A 178 -8.88 4.54 -5.37
CA ALA A 178 -9.01 4.60 -6.82
C ALA A 178 -7.64 4.51 -7.48
N VAL A 179 -7.56 3.76 -8.57
CA VAL A 179 -6.38 3.62 -9.42
C VAL A 179 -6.67 4.39 -10.71
N ALA A 180 -6.03 5.52 -10.88
CA ALA A 180 -6.20 6.39 -12.03
C ALA A 180 -4.93 6.42 -12.89
N PRO A 181 -4.88 5.68 -14.01
CA PRO A 181 -3.78 5.74 -14.96
C PRO A 181 -3.61 7.15 -15.56
N PRO A 182 -2.46 7.45 -16.19
CA PRO A 182 -2.25 8.70 -16.88
C PRO A 182 -3.40 9.01 -17.87
N GLY A 183 -3.92 10.23 -17.81
CA GLY A 183 -5.03 10.68 -18.66
C GLY A 183 -6.43 10.32 -18.16
N VAL A 184 -6.53 9.60 -17.03
CA VAL A 184 -7.79 9.27 -16.35
C VAL A 184 -7.84 10.02 -15.02
N GLY A 185 -9.00 10.55 -14.66
CA GLY A 185 -9.16 11.26 -13.40
C GLY A 185 -10.17 12.41 -13.46
N PHE A 186 -10.95 12.49 -14.53
CA PHE A 186 -12.00 13.48 -14.68
C PHE A 186 -13.35 12.92 -14.20
N ARG A 187 -14.21 13.80 -13.79
CA ARG A 187 -15.59 13.45 -13.45
C ARG A 187 -16.26 12.67 -14.59
N GLY A 188 -16.81 11.52 -14.25
CA GLY A 188 -17.43 10.61 -15.21
C GLY A 188 -16.52 9.50 -15.71
N ASP A 189 -15.21 9.57 -15.44
CA ASP A 189 -14.31 8.47 -15.77
C ASP A 189 -14.60 7.25 -14.91
N VAL A 190 -14.37 6.08 -15.50
CA VAL A 190 -14.43 4.80 -14.80
C VAL A 190 -13.02 4.45 -14.33
N VAL A 191 -12.87 4.23 -13.03
CA VAL A 191 -11.62 3.84 -12.39
C VAL A 191 -11.75 2.51 -11.69
N ASP A 192 -10.65 1.78 -11.62
CA ASP A 192 -10.54 0.64 -10.73
C ASP A 192 -10.43 1.12 -9.28
N VAL A 193 -11.07 0.41 -8.34
CA VAL A 193 -10.98 0.69 -6.92
C VAL A 193 -10.47 -0.53 -6.16
N LEU A 194 -9.49 -0.30 -5.31
CA LEU A 194 -8.89 -1.30 -4.44
C LEU A 194 -9.53 -1.20 -3.06
N ASP A 195 -10.23 -2.26 -2.66
CA ASP A 195 -10.72 -2.42 -1.29
C ASP A 195 -9.68 -3.19 -0.47
N PRO A 196 -8.96 -2.54 0.44
CA PRO A 196 -7.89 -3.17 1.18
C PRO A 196 -8.34 -4.30 2.10
N LEU A 197 -9.59 -4.25 2.55
CA LEU A 197 -10.13 -5.20 3.53
C LEU A 197 -11.15 -6.17 2.95
N GLY A 198 -11.47 -6.05 1.65
CA GLY A 198 -12.44 -6.91 0.98
C GLY A 198 -13.89 -6.69 1.46
N ARG A 199 -14.22 -5.45 1.85
CA ARG A 199 -15.57 -5.10 2.35
C ARG A 199 -16.57 -4.82 1.25
N TRP A 200 -16.07 -4.46 0.08
CA TRP A 200 -16.87 -4.03 -1.08
C TRP A 200 -16.79 -5.09 -2.19
N SER A 201 -17.22 -6.32 -1.91
CA SER A 201 -17.41 -7.29 -3.00
C SER A 201 -18.70 -6.97 -3.72
N ALA A 202 -18.68 -7.03 -5.06
CA ALA A 202 -19.86 -6.82 -5.90
C ALA A 202 -21.02 -7.82 -5.60
N ASP A 203 -20.75 -8.83 -4.79
CA ASP A 203 -21.68 -9.91 -4.42
C ASP A 203 -22.27 -9.76 -2.99
N THR A 204 -22.08 -8.61 -2.32
CA THR A 204 -22.76 -8.40 -1.03
C THR A 204 -24.13 -7.80 -1.29
N PRO A 205 -25.22 -8.57 -1.24
CA PRO A 205 -26.56 -8.01 -1.32
C PRO A 205 -26.82 -7.16 -0.07
N CYS A 206 -27.43 -5.99 -0.27
CA CYS A 206 -27.96 -5.15 0.80
C CYS A 206 -28.98 -5.90 1.66
#